data_f89f762ea77b692cb0bede5ceccbdf82
#
_entry.id   f89f762ea77b692cb0bede5ceccbdf82
#
_cell.length_a   1.000
_cell.length_b   1.000
_cell.length_c   1.000
_cell.angle_alpha   90.00
_cell.angle_beta   90.00
_cell.angle_gamma   90.00
#
_symmetry.space_group_name_H-M   'P 1'
#
loop_
_entity.id
_entity.type
_entity.pdbx_description
1 polymer ?
#
loop_
_entity_poly.entity_id
_entity_poly.type
_entity_poly.pdbx_seq_one_letter_code
_entity_poly.pdbx_strand_id
1 'polypeptide(L)'
;ENLEITNLDPNFSTSFELNSNNNRSKILRGVHVIAEDYGVVHDIVLRNMYLHDINGNLNSKWNGGIFFDVYGTTVPTKYDGILIENNYLERVDRSGIKLVGSTWANQNLKNNKNIPLNWYPSTNVVVRGNRIEKAGGDSITVRDTDGALIEYNISADARYQDTGYNAGIWPFQASNTVIQYNESFRTHGVQDGQGLDLDHVSNNSVMQYNYSHDNEGGFMLIMNWYEQTSPTVRYNISQNDKDKIFELARGG
;
A
#
# COMPACT_ATOMS: atom_id res chain seq x y z
N GLU A 1 -14.39 -1.53 15.27
CA GLU A 1 -13.27 -1.18 16.15
C GLU A 1 -13.09 -2.20 17.30
N ASN A 2 -11.90 -2.24 17.90
CA ASN A 2 -11.55 -3.11 19.04
C ASN A 2 -11.77 -4.61 18.75
N LEU A 3 -11.32 -5.06 17.59
CA LEU A 3 -11.39 -6.46 17.16
C LEU A 3 -9.99 -7.06 17.11
N GLU A 4 -9.86 -8.31 17.55
CA GLU A 4 -8.73 -9.17 17.23
C GLU A 4 -9.10 -10.07 16.07
N ILE A 5 -8.25 -10.12 15.05
CA ILE A 5 -8.50 -10.86 13.80
C ILE A 5 -7.26 -11.69 13.48
N THR A 6 -7.45 -12.99 13.37
CA THR A 6 -6.41 -13.94 12.96
C THR A 6 -7.01 -15.04 12.09
N ASN A 7 -6.19 -15.63 11.25
CA ASN A 7 -6.57 -16.84 10.52
C ASN A 7 -5.52 -17.94 10.69
N LEU A 8 -4.95 -18.05 11.86
CA LEU A 8 -3.96 -19.07 12.18
C LEU A 8 -4.55 -20.47 11.99
N ASP A 9 -4.52 -20.95 10.77
CA ASP A 9 -4.85 -22.35 10.44
C ASP A 9 -3.55 -23.16 10.39
N PRO A 10 -3.31 -24.07 11.35
CA PRO A 10 -2.11 -24.90 11.36
C PRO A 10 -2.04 -25.87 10.17
N ASN A 11 -3.14 -26.07 9.47
CA ASN A 11 -3.20 -26.90 8.26
C ASN A 11 -3.11 -26.05 6.98
N PHE A 12 -3.01 -24.73 7.11
CA PHE A 12 -2.87 -23.86 5.96
C PHE A 12 -1.51 -24.11 5.31
N SER A 13 -1.55 -24.77 4.19
CA SER A 13 -0.36 -24.99 3.37
C SER A 13 -0.06 -23.74 2.56
N THR A 14 1.12 -23.18 2.74
CA THR A 14 1.67 -22.11 1.87
C THR A 14 1.87 -22.59 0.43
N SER A 15 1.69 -23.88 0.15
CA SER A 15 1.68 -24.46 -1.18
C SER A 15 0.39 -24.21 -1.97
N PHE A 16 -0.34 -23.15 -1.66
CA PHE A 16 -1.37 -22.67 -2.55
C PHE A 16 -0.73 -22.22 -3.86
N GLU A 17 -0.58 -23.14 -4.78
CA GLU A 17 -0.20 -22.81 -6.14
C GLU A 17 -1.24 -21.86 -6.72
N LEU A 18 -0.79 -20.66 -7.08
CA LEU A 18 -1.52 -19.83 -8.00
C LEU A 18 -1.65 -20.60 -9.30
N ASN A 19 -2.81 -21.17 -9.57
CA ASN A 19 -3.09 -21.46 -10.96
C ASN A 19 -3.12 -20.11 -11.72
N SER A 20 -2.67 -20.11 -12.96
CA SER A 20 -2.50 -18.96 -13.83
C SER A 20 -3.74 -18.07 -14.03
N ASN A 21 -4.85 -18.36 -13.39
CA ASN A 21 -6.15 -17.72 -13.62
C ASN A 21 -6.58 -16.76 -12.50
N ASN A 22 -5.65 -16.20 -11.70
CA ASN A 22 -5.97 -15.21 -10.65
C ASN A 22 -7.22 -15.57 -9.83
N ASN A 23 -7.38 -16.83 -9.47
CA ASN A 23 -8.56 -17.28 -8.77
C ASN A 23 -8.64 -16.64 -7.38
N ARG A 24 -9.50 -15.63 -7.24
CA ARG A 24 -9.75 -14.88 -6.00
C ARG A 24 -10.15 -15.76 -4.80
N SER A 25 -10.62 -16.96 -5.04
CA SER A 25 -11.01 -17.92 -3.98
C SER A 25 -9.85 -18.38 -3.09
N LYS A 26 -8.61 -18.07 -3.48
CA LYS A 26 -7.39 -18.43 -2.74
C LYS A 26 -6.69 -17.23 -2.09
N ILE A 27 -7.34 -16.07 -2.10
CA ILE A 27 -6.83 -14.83 -1.51
C ILE A 27 -7.40 -14.71 -0.10
N LEU A 28 -6.52 -14.56 0.88
CA LEU A 28 -6.91 -14.36 2.27
C LEU A 28 -6.62 -12.92 2.69
N ARG A 29 -7.58 -12.33 3.38
CA ARG A 29 -7.51 -10.97 3.93
C ARG A 29 -8.11 -10.94 5.33
N GLY A 30 -7.49 -10.19 6.22
CA GLY A 30 -8.04 -10.01 7.56
C GLY A 30 -9.35 -9.21 7.52
N VAL A 31 -9.30 -8.03 6.91
CA VAL A 31 -10.47 -7.18 6.65
C VAL A 31 -10.52 -6.85 5.16
N HIS A 32 -11.69 -7.04 4.55
CA HIS A 32 -11.90 -6.71 3.14
C HIS A 32 -13.15 -5.87 2.96
N VAL A 33 -12.96 -4.62 2.56
CA VAL A 33 -14.04 -3.67 2.26
C VAL A 33 -14.15 -3.53 0.74
N ILE A 34 -15.32 -3.79 0.19
CA ILE A 34 -15.58 -3.80 -1.24
C ILE A 34 -16.70 -2.81 -1.56
N ALA A 35 -16.48 -1.97 -2.58
CA ALA A 35 -17.50 -1.20 -3.24
C ALA A 35 -17.57 -1.61 -4.71
N GLU A 36 -18.75 -1.98 -5.20
CA GLU A 36 -18.93 -2.45 -6.57
C GLU A 36 -20.21 -1.86 -7.16
N ASP A 37 -20.06 -1.11 -8.30
CA ASP A 37 -21.17 -0.49 -9.03
C ASP A 37 -22.21 0.24 -8.14
N TYR A 38 -21.74 0.96 -7.12
CA TYR A 38 -22.57 1.54 -6.07
C TYR A 38 -22.65 3.08 -6.12
N GLY A 39 -21.66 3.74 -6.73
CA GLY A 39 -21.52 5.19 -6.63
C GLY A 39 -20.53 5.59 -5.55
N VAL A 40 -20.92 6.45 -4.61
CA VAL A 40 -20.02 6.91 -3.55
C VAL A 40 -20.33 6.23 -2.23
N VAL A 41 -19.32 5.59 -1.64
CA VAL A 41 -19.38 5.02 -0.29
C VAL A 41 -18.68 5.98 0.67
N HIS A 42 -19.39 6.40 1.72
CA HIS A 42 -18.92 7.42 2.65
C HIS A 42 -18.48 6.84 3.99
N ASP A 43 -17.50 7.50 4.61
CA ASP A 43 -17.19 7.47 6.04
C ASP A 43 -16.93 6.07 6.64
N ILE A 44 -16.04 5.32 6.02
CA ILE A 44 -15.59 4.03 6.56
C ILE A 44 -14.46 4.24 7.56
N VAL A 45 -14.64 3.76 8.79
CA VAL A 45 -13.64 3.87 9.86
C VAL A 45 -13.23 2.48 10.35
N LEU A 46 -11.93 2.17 10.25
CA LEU A 46 -11.30 0.98 10.82
C LEU A 46 -10.25 1.42 11.84
N ARG A 47 -10.48 1.13 13.12
CA ARG A 47 -9.57 1.59 14.18
C ARG A 47 -9.45 0.65 15.37
N ASN A 48 -8.31 0.76 16.06
CA ASN A 48 -8.01 0.05 17.30
C ASN A 48 -8.18 -1.47 17.15
N MET A 49 -7.77 -2.03 16.03
CA MET A 49 -7.84 -3.46 15.78
C MET A 49 -6.44 -4.09 15.92
N TYR A 50 -6.40 -5.33 16.33
CA TYR A 50 -5.23 -6.18 16.29
C TYR A 50 -5.41 -7.28 15.24
N LEU A 51 -4.63 -7.21 14.16
CA LEU A 51 -4.63 -8.22 13.11
C LEU A 51 -3.28 -8.95 13.14
N HIS A 52 -3.31 -10.26 13.28
CA HIS A 52 -2.06 -11.02 13.35
C HIS A 52 -2.17 -12.41 12.75
N ASP A 53 -1.02 -12.92 12.33
CA ASP A 53 -0.94 -14.27 11.77
C ASP A 53 -1.97 -14.49 10.64
N ILE A 54 -2.07 -13.49 9.74
CA ILE A 54 -2.92 -13.58 8.56
C ILE A 54 -2.13 -14.31 7.47
N ASN A 55 -2.29 -15.61 7.41
CA ASN A 55 -1.58 -16.47 6.50
C ASN A 55 -2.21 -16.44 5.10
N GLY A 56 -1.42 -16.18 4.08
CA GLY A 56 -1.89 -16.08 2.71
C GLY A 56 -0.80 -16.44 1.69
N ASN A 57 -1.10 -16.22 0.42
CA ASN A 57 -0.14 -16.45 -0.65
C ASN A 57 0.84 -15.27 -0.75
N LEU A 58 2.09 -15.48 -0.37
CA LEU A 58 3.15 -14.47 -0.43
C LEU A 58 3.42 -13.94 -1.85
N ASN A 59 3.16 -14.74 -2.88
CA ASN A 59 3.35 -14.30 -4.26
C ASN A 59 2.21 -13.42 -4.79
N SER A 60 1.14 -13.22 -4.02
CA SER A 60 -0.01 -12.43 -4.44
C SER A 60 -0.11 -11.12 -3.67
N LYS A 61 0.09 -10.00 -4.34
CA LYS A 61 -0.16 -8.64 -3.78
C LYS A 61 -1.62 -8.40 -3.38
N TRP A 62 -2.49 -9.39 -3.48
CA TRP A 62 -3.90 -9.35 -3.10
C TRP A 62 -4.19 -9.96 -1.73
N ASN A 63 -3.20 -10.59 -1.09
CA ASN A 63 -3.28 -11.06 0.29
C ASN A 63 -2.88 -9.97 1.28
N GLY A 64 -3.40 -10.02 2.48
CA GLY A 64 -2.93 -9.17 3.54
C GLY A 64 -3.91 -8.90 4.67
N GLY A 65 -3.60 -7.85 5.43
CA GLY A 65 -4.36 -7.47 6.62
C GLY A 65 -5.64 -6.70 6.29
N ILE A 66 -5.51 -5.44 5.90
CA ILE A 66 -6.65 -4.55 5.61
C ILE A 66 -6.64 -4.17 4.14
N PHE A 67 -7.75 -4.44 3.45
CA PHE A 67 -7.92 -4.13 2.04
C PHE A 67 -9.20 -3.34 1.76
N PHE A 68 -9.05 -2.32 0.90
CA PHE A 68 -10.16 -1.61 0.28
C PHE A 68 -10.09 -1.80 -1.23
N ASP A 69 -11.13 -2.35 -1.82
CA ASP A 69 -11.24 -2.54 -3.26
C ASP A 69 -12.45 -1.79 -3.83
N VAL A 70 -12.28 -1.31 -5.06
CA VAL A 70 -13.36 -0.76 -5.88
C VAL A 70 -13.48 -1.57 -7.15
N TYR A 71 -14.65 -2.15 -7.39
CA TYR A 71 -14.95 -2.97 -8.55
C TYR A 71 -16.10 -2.40 -9.38
N GLY A 72 -16.44 -3.15 -10.41
CA GLY A 72 -17.56 -2.85 -11.29
C GLY A 72 -17.16 -2.06 -12.53
N THR A 73 -18.10 -1.96 -13.45
CA THR A 73 -17.91 -1.31 -14.75
C THR A 73 -19.14 -0.55 -15.24
N THR A 74 -20.20 -0.52 -14.44
CA THR A 74 -21.51 0.04 -14.84
C THR A 74 -21.82 1.35 -14.12
N VAL A 75 -21.48 1.45 -12.84
CA VAL A 75 -21.68 2.66 -12.04
C VAL A 75 -20.32 3.16 -11.53
N PRO A 76 -19.89 4.39 -11.86
CA PRO A 76 -18.69 4.96 -11.29
C PRO A 76 -18.70 4.89 -9.78
N THR A 77 -17.72 4.20 -9.22
CA THR A 77 -17.68 3.88 -7.79
C THR A 77 -16.38 4.36 -7.16
N LYS A 78 -16.49 4.94 -5.97
CA LYS A 78 -15.35 5.37 -5.15
C LYS A 78 -15.71 5.39 -3.67
N TYR A 79 -14.69 5.50 -2.84
CA TYR A 79 -14.85 5.92 -1.45
C TYR A 79 -14.67 7.43 -1.31
N ASP A 80 -15.41 8.03 -0.40
CA ASP A 80 -15.21 9.40 0.06
C ASP A 80 -15.25 9.42 1.59
N GLY A 81 -14.08 9.44 2.21
CA GLY A 81 -13.92 9.26 3.64
C GLY A 81 -13.53 7.83 4.04
N ILE A 82 -12.22 7.57 4.06
CA ILE A 82 -11.65 6.36 4.68
C ILE A 82 -10.73 6.81 5.81
N LEU A 83 -10.95 6.28 7.00
CA LEU A 83 -10.05 6.43 8.14
C LEU A 83 -9.58 5.06 8.63
N ILE A 84 -8.27 4.80 8.51
CA ILE A 84 -7.61 3.62 9.04
C ILE A 84 -6.64 4.10 10.10
N GLU A 85 -6.99 3.95 11.38
CA GLU A 85 -6.20 4.53 12.46
C GLU A 85 -5.95 3.62 13.65
N ASN A 86 -4.77 3.73 14.23
CA ASN A 86 -4.37 3.07 15.48
C ASN A 86 -4.57 1.55 15.46
N ASN A 87 -4.35 0.91 14.31
CA ASN A 87 -4.38 -0.54 14.20
C ASN A 87 -2.97 -1.10 14.40
N TYR A 88 -2.89 -2.28 15.01
CA TYR A 88 -1.66 -3.05 15.07
C TYR A 88 -1.78 -4.29 14.18
N LEU A 89 -0.87 -4.42 13.23
CA LEU A 89 -0.79 -5.57 12.31
C LEU A 89 0.56 -6.25 12.51
N GLU A 90 0.54 -7.57 12.71
CA GLU A 90 1.76 -8.34 12.95
C GLU A 90 1.72 -9.67 12.20
N ARG A 91 2.83 -10.04 11.55
CA ARG A 91 2.94 -11.30 10.80
C ARG A 91 1.78 -11.49 9.81
N VAL A 92 1.64 -10.53 8.94
CA VAL A 92 0.62 -10.56 7.89
C VAL A 92 1.29 -10.93 6.57
N ASP A 93 0.87 -12.01 5.98
CA ASP A 93 1.44 -12.43 4.70
C ASP A 93 1.07 -11.44 3.59
N ARG A 94 2.09 -10.97 2.90
CA ARG A 94 2.11 -10.05 1.78
C ARG A 94 1.89 -8.59 2.17
N SER A 95 0.68 -8.06 2.22
CA SER A 95 0.46 -6.61 2.40
C SER A 95 -0.22 -6.31 3.75
N GLY A 96 0.29 -5.33 4.49
CA GLY A 96 -0.34 -4.89 5.73
C GLY A 96 -1.66 -4.17 5.46
N ILE A 97 -1.58 -2.91 5.04
CA ILE A 97 -2.73 -2.08 4.67
C ILE A 97 -2.64 -1.76 3.18
N LYS A 98 -3.70 -2.02 2.43
CA LYS A 98 -3.73 -1.77 1.01
C LYS A 98 -5.07 -1.22 0.53
N LEU A 99 -5.02 -0.04 -0.05
CA LEU A 99 -6.09 0.46 -0.90
C LEU A 99 -5.74 0.06 -2.33
N VAL A 100 -6.66 -0.63 -2.98
CA VAL A 100 -6.47 -1.08 -4.35
C VAL A 100 -7.42 -0.33 -5.26
N GLY A 101 -6.88 0.08 -6.39
CA GLY A 101 -7.62 0.91 -7.29
C GLY A 101 -8.71 0.23 -8.07
N SER A 102 -9.42 1.04 -8.77
CA SER A 102 -10.56 0.66 -9.58
C SER A 102 -10.34 1.02 -11.05
N THR A 103 -11.16 0.44 -11.88
CA THR A 103 -11.29 0.85 -13.30
C THR A 103 -11.65 2.33 -13.47
N TRP A 104 -12.25 2.94 -12.45
CA TRP A 104 -12.69 4.33 -12.43
C TRP A 104 -11.60 5.33 -12.04
N ALA A 105 -10.54 4.87 -11.37
CA ALA A 105 -9.47 5.71 -10.84
C ALA A 105 -8.11 5.44 -11.47
N ASN A 106 -8.03 4.55 -12.42
CA ASN A 106 -6.77 4.21 -13.07
C ASN A 106 -6.26 5.39 -13.89
N GLN A 107 -5.27 6.13 -13.37
CA GLN A 107 -4.61 7.26 -14.05
C GLN A 107 -3.70 6.85 -15.19
N ASN A 108 -3.92 5.73 -15.72
CA ASN A 108 -3.18 5.23 -16.81
C ASN A 108 -1.76 5.48 -17.17
N LEU A 109 -1.30 4.52 -17.15
CA LEU A 109 -0.13 3.92 -17.74
C LEU A 109 -0.16 4.07 -19.27
N LYS A 110 0.89 4.65 -19.78
CA LYS A 110 1.17 5.12 -21.15
C LYS A 110 0.66 4.30 -22.34
N ASN A 111 0.15 3.09 -22.12
CA ASN A 111 -0.26 2.17 -23.16
C ASN A 111 -1.70 1.71 -23.10
N ASN A 112 -2.48 2.17 -22.16
CA ASN A 112 -3.87 1.75 -22.08
C ASN A 112 -4.80 2.81 -22.70
N LYS A 113 -5.09 2.67 -23.97
CA LYS A 113 -5.99 3.55 -24.72
C LYS A 113 -7.46 3.48 -24.27
N ASN A 114 -7.78 2.60 -23.34
CA ASN A 114 -9.15 2.33 -22.87
C ASN A 114 -9.45 2.94 -21.51
N ILE A 115 -8.72 4.00 -21.12
CA ILE A 115 -8.97 4.62 -19.83
C ILE A 115 -10.21 5.48 -19.89
N PRO A 116 -11.02 5.42 -18.83
CA PRO A 116 -12.07 6.40 -18.66
C PRO A 116 -11.47 7.81 -18.75
N LEU A 117 -12.02 8.64 -19.59
CA LEU A 117 -11.64 10.06 -19.76
C LEU A 117 -11.80 10.84 -18.44
N ASN A 118 -12.45 10.28 -17.45
CA ASN A 118 -12.72 10.88 -16.15
C ASN A 118 -12.05 10.07 -15.06
N TRP A 119 -10.94 10.59 -14.54
CA TRP A 119 -10.34 10.07 -13.32
C TRP A 119 -11.28 10.26 -12.13
N TYR A 120 -11.69 9.16 -11.50
CA TYR A 120 -12.65 9.13 -10.41
C TYR A 120 -12.06 8.42 -9.18
N PRO A 121 -11.05 9.04 -8.54
CA PRO A 121 -10.32 8.44 -7.41
C PRO A 121 -11.12 8.50 -6.12
N SER A 122 -10.75 7.65 -5.17
CA SER A 122 -11.21 7.81 -3.80
C SER A 122 -10.59 9.06 -3.17
N THR A 123 -11.36 9.74 -2.33
CA THR A 123 -11.01 11.02 -1.70
C THR A 123 -11.15 10.97 -0.19
N ASN A 124 -10.58 11.94 0.53
CA ASN A 124 -10.64 12.02 2.00
C ASN A 124 -10.13 10.72 2.67
N VAL A 125 -9.00 10.22 2.20
CA VAL A 125 -8.36 8.99 2.71
C VAL A 125 -7.30 9.36 3.74
N VAL A 126 -7.42 8.81 4.95
CA VAL A 126 -6.44 8.98 6.02
C VAL A 126 -6.00 7.63 6.56
N VAL A 127 -4.69 7.40 6.56
CA VAL A 127 -4.04 6.22 7.15
C VAL A 127 -3.05 6.73 8.20
N ARG A 128 -3.38 6.61 9.49
CA ARG A 128 -2.54 7.19 10.53
C ARG A 128 -2.43 6.37 11.81
N GLY A 129 -1.29 6.53 12.48
CA GLY A 129 -1.05 5.92 13.79
C GLY A 129 -1.05 4.39 13.78
N ASN A 130 -0.95 3.76 12.61
CA ASN A 130 -0.92 2.30 12.53
C ASN A 130 0.51 1.79 12.73
N ARG A 131 0.61 0.62 13.34
CA ARG A 131 1.87 -0.12 13.48
C ARG A 131 1.78 -1.43 12.71
N ILE A 132 2.67 -1.61 11.75
CA ILE A 132 2.76 -2.82 10.93
C ILE A 132 4.13 -3.44 11.16
N GLU A 133 4.15 -4.67 11.66
CA GLU A 133 5.38 -5.43 11.89
C GLU A 133 5.36 -6.73 11.10
N LYS A 134 6.46 -7.02 10.44
CA LYS A 134 6.66 -8.28 9.70
C LYS A 134 5.55 -8.53 8.68
N ALA A 135 5.21 -7.50 7.90
CA ALA A 135 4.45 -7.74 6.68
C ALA A 135 5.30 -8.58 5.73
N GLY A 136 4.73 -9.62 5.14
CA GLY A 136 5.43 -10.48 4.20
C GLY A 136 5.95 -9.74 2.97
N GLY A 137 5.26 -8.69 2.57
CA GLY A 137 5.64 -7.76 1.51
C GLY A 137 5.55 -6.30 1.96
N ASP A 138 4.67 -5.52 1.35
CA ASP A 138 4.48 -4.09 1.62
C ASP A 138 3.78 -3.85 2.97
N SER A 139 4.19 -2.85 3.75
CA SER A 139 3.45 -2.48 4.96
C SER A 139 2.21 -1.65 4.65
N ILE A 140 2.36 -0.53 3.94
CA ILE A 140 1.24 0.36 3.58
C ILE A 140 1.34 0.75 2.10
N THR A 141 0.30 0.44 1.35
CA THR A 141 0.16 0.88 -0.04
C THR A 141 -1.17 1.61 -0.22
N VAL A 142 -1.12 2.88 -0.61
CA VAL A 142 -2.32 3.67 -0.93
C VAL A 142 -2.40 3.89 -2.42
N ARG A 143 -3.49 3.44 -3.06
CA ARG A 143 -3.63 3.48 -4.51
C ARG A 143 -4.90 4.20 -4.95
N ASP A 144 -4.81 4.81 -6.13
CA ASP A 144 -5.93 5.39 -6.87
C ASP A 144 -6.76 6.37 -6.03
N THR A 145 -6.04 7.25 -5.32
CA THR A 145 -6.62 8.26 -4.45
C THR A 145 -6.21 9.66 -4.88
N ASP A 146 -6.97 10.66 -4.47
CA ASP A 146 -6.63 12.06 -4.58
C ASP A 146 -6.62 12.72 -3.20
N GLY A 147 -5.48 13.27 -2.82
CA GLY A 147 -5.31 13.97 -1.54
C GLY A 147 -5.23 13.06 -0.31
N ALA A 148 -4.70 11.85 -0.44
CA ALA A 148 -4.52 10.97 0.71
C ALA A 148 -3.51 11.52 1.73
N LEU A 149 -3.75 11.26 3.03
CA LEU A 149 -2.85 11.58 4.12
C LEU A 149 -2.38 10.29 4.80
N ILE A 150 -1.05 10.07 4.80
CA ILE A 150 -0.41 8.90 5.41
C ILE A 150 0.56 9.43 6.48
N GLU A 151 0.19 9.30 7.76
CA GLU A 151 0.97 9.94 8.82
C GLU A 151 1.05 9.15 10.13
N TYR A 152 2.12 9.37 10.87
CA TYR A 152 2.36 8.76 12.19
C TYR A 152 2.29 7.23 12.19
N ASN A 153 2.55 6.58 11.06
CA ASN A 153 2.57 5.13 10.98
C ASN A 153 4.00 4.60 11.24
N ILE A 154 4.06 3.38 11.73
CA ILE A 154 5.30 2.63 11.93
C ILE A 154 5.27 1.40 11.02
N SER A 155 6.27 1.29 10.14
CA SER A 155 6.54 0.13 9.30
C SER A 155 7.84 -0.52 9.77
N ALA A 156 7.74 -1.70 10.34
CA ALA A 156 8.88 -2.46 10.83
C ALA A 156 8.99 -3.81 10.16
N ASP A 157 10.19 -4.17 9.72
CA ASP A 157 10.47 -5.48 9.11
C ASP A 157 9.53 -5.80 7.92
N ALA A 158 9.23 -4.82 7.08
CA ALA A 158 8.49 -5.05 5.84
C ALA A 158 9.29 -5.97 4.90
N ARG A 159 8.60 -6.68 4.01
CA ARG A 159 9.19 -7.66 3.10
C ARG A 159 9.87 -8.83 3.85
N TYR A 160 9.30 -9.19 4.97
CA TYR A 160 9.87 -10.22 5.85
C TYR A 160 10.01 -11.60 5.20
N GLN A 161 9.16 -11.94 4.24
CA GLN A 161 9.13 -13.25 3.58
C GLN A 161 9.11 -13.19 2.05
N ASP A 162 8.84 -12.05 1.45
CA ASP A 162 8.70 -11.93 0.00
C ASP A 162 10.01 -11.57 -0.68
N THR A 163 10.18 -12.06 -1.89
CA THR A 163 11.33 -11.79 -2.75
C THR A 163 11.01 -10.84 -3.91
N GLY A 164 9.76 -10.36 -4.02
CA GLY A 164 9.33 -9.47 -5.08
C GLY A 164 9.65 -8.00 -4.84
N TYR A 165 9.11 -7.12 -5.66
CA TYR A 165 9.22 -5.67 -5.54
C TYR A 165 8.29 -5.15 -4.44
N ASN A 166 8.85 -4.63 -3.35
CA ASN A 166 8.12 -4.13 -2.20
C ASN A 166 8.89 -3.03 -1.48
N ALA A 167 8.16 -2.11 -0.88
CA ALA A 167 8.69 -1.06 -0.01
C ALA A 167 7.90 -0.98 1.31
N GLY A 168 8.37 -0.18 2.25
CA GLY A 168 7.69 0.02 3.52
C GLY A 168 6.34 0.73 3.34
N ILE A 169 6.36 2.02 3.00
CA ILE A 169 5.18 2.88 2.85
C ILE A 169 5.23 3.60 1.51
N TRP A 170 4.19 3.46 0.69
CA TRP A 170 4.17 4.05 -0.64
C TRP A 170 2.77 4.29 -1.25
N PRO A 171 2.60 5.36 -2.03
CA PRO A 171 1.44 5.60 -2.87
C PRO A 171 1.67 5.03 -4.28
N PHE A 172 0.60 4.72 -4.98
CA PHE A 172 0.63 4.30 -6.38
C PHE A 172 -0.57 4.85 -7.13
N GLN A 173 -0.36 5.57 -8.23
CA GLN A 173 -1.45 6.25 -8.94
C GLN A 173 -2.33 7.10 -7.99
N ALA A 174 -1.67 7.78 -7.06
CA ALA A 174 -2.31 8.50 -5.98
C ALA A 174 -1.75 9.94 -5.94
N SER A 175 -2.47 10.86 -6.55
CA SER A 175 -2.05 12.26 -6.64
C SER A 175 -2.30 13.04 -5.37
N ASN A 176 -1.56 14.14 -5.19
CA ASN A 176 -1.69 15.06 -4.05
C ASN A 176 -1.57 14.39 -2.68
N THR A 177 -0.89 13.25 -2.61
CA THR A 177 -0.71 12.49 -1.37
C THR A 177 0.33 13.14 -0.48
N VAL A 178 0.04 13.25 0.81
CA VAL A 178 1.00 13.68 1.83
C VAL A 178 1.42 12.49 2.69
N ILE A 179 2.73 12.22 2.73
CA ILE A 179 3.33 11.15 3.55
C ILE A 179 4.25 11.82 4.55
N GLN A 180 3.86 11.83 5.83
CA GLN A 180 4.59 12.59 6.84
C GLN A 180 4.59 11.92 8.22
N TYR A 181 5.61 12.23 9.01
CA TYR A 181 5.77 11.76 10.40
C TYR A 181 5.69 10.24 10.55
N ASN A 182 6.03 9.49 9.50
CA ASN A 182 6.10 8.04 9.58
C ASN A 182 7.52 7.58 9.93
N GLU A 183 7.61 6.42 10.56
CA GLU A 183 8.85 5.69 10.77
C GLU A 183 8.83 4.39 9.94
N SER A 184 9.88 4.17 9.14
CA SER A 184 10.01 2.94 8.35
C SER A 184 11.41 2.37 8.51
N PHE A 185 11.51 1.12 8.99
CA PHE A 185 12.79 0.54 9.30
C PHE A 185 12.86 -0.98 9.16
N ARG A 186 14.07 -1.45 8.88
CA ARG A 186 14.38 -2.85 8.62
C ARG A 186 13.51 -3.47 7.52
N THR A 187 13.22 -2.70 6.46
CA THR A 187 12.67 -3.28 5.23
C THR A 187 13.72 -4.18 4.60
N HIS A 188 13.36 -5.42 4.31
CA HIS A 188 14.31 -6.44 3.85
C HIS A 188 14.51 -6.44 2.33
N GLY A 189 15.72 -6.84 1.90
CA GLY A 189 16.10 -7.07 0.52
C GLY A 189 16.38 -5.80 -0.28
N VAL A 190 16.92 -6.01 -1.47
CA VAL A 190 17.45 -4.93 -2.34
C VAL A 190 16.76 -4.81 -3.70
N GLN A 191 15.72 -5.60 -3.91
CA GLN A 191 14.83 -5.45 -5.07
C GLN A 191 13.65 -4.59 -4.63
N ASP A 192 13.73 -3.28 -4.86
CA ASP A 192 13.16 -2.22 -4.04
C ASP A 192 13.70 -2.32 -2.59
N GLY A 193 12.91 -2.53 -1.57
CA GLY A 193 13.40 -2.69 -0.20
C GLY A 193 13.67 -1.37 0.51
N GLN A 194 13.27 -0.24 -0.09
CA GLN A 194 13.34 1.07 0.55
C GLN A 194 12.29 1.21 1.65
N GLY A 195 12.60 2.05 2.64
CA GLY A 195 11.65 2.38 3.68
C GLY A 195 10.43 3.12 3.14
N LEU A 196 10.65 3.99 2.17
CA LEU A 196 9.65 4.89 1.58
C LEU A 196 9.76 4.88 0.06
N ASP A 197 8.62 5.07 -0.64
CA ASP A 197 8.61 5.17 -2.10
C ASP A 197 7.51 6.14 -2.57
N LEU A 198 7.76 6.85 -3.66
CA LEU A 198 6.78 7.57 -4.47
C LEU A 198 6.68 6.88 -5.81
N ASP A 199 5.76 5.93 -5.92
CA ASP A 199 5.62 5.08 -7.09
C ASP A 199 4.74 5.75 -8.18
N HIS A 200 4.61 5.10 -9.29
CA HIS A 200 4.05 5.59 -10.54
C HIS A 200 2.83 6.52 -10.39
N VAL A 201 2.88 7.62 -11.12
CA VAL A 201 1.76 8.58 -11.26
C VAL A 201 1.24 9.13 -9.91
N SER A 202 2.13 9.24 -8.92
CA SER A 202 1.84 9.90 -7.65
C SER A 202 2.12 11.40 -7.73
N ASN A 203 1.38 12.07 -8.63
CA ASN A 203 1.61 13.48 -8.98
C ASN A 203 1.42 14.42 -7.81
N ASN A 204 2.24 15.48 -7.73
CA ASN A 204 2.19 16.53 -6.70
C ASN A 204 2.26 16.00 -5.26
N SER A 205 2.74 14.78 -5.07
CA SER A 205 2.82 14.17 -3.74
C SER A 205 4.00 14.72 -2.94
N VAL A 206 3.82 14.79 -1.64
CA VAL A 206 4.80 15.35 -0.70
C VAL A 206 5.20 14.29 0.31
N MET A 207 6.49 14.05 0.44
CA MET A 207 7.08 13.18 1.45
C MET A 207 7.97 13.99 2.37
N GLN A 208 7.53 14.17 3.61
CA GLN A 208 8.20 15.09 4.55
C GLN A 208 8.15 14.60 5.99
N TYR A 209 9.15 14.98 6.78
CA TYR A 209 9.23 14.71 8.22
C TYR A 209 9.14 13.22 8.59
N ASN A 210 9.57 12.32 7.70
CA ASN A 210 9.62 10.90 7.99
C ASN A 210 11.01 10.51 8.51
N TYR A 211 11.05 9.44 9.28
CA TYR A 211 12.27 8.81 9.74
C TYR A 211 12.41 7.41 9.12
N SER A 212 13.45 7.24 8.35
CA SER A 212 13.80 5.97 7.70
C SER A 212 15.12 5.48 8.26
N HIS A 213 15.21 4.19 8.63
CA HIS A 213 16.48 3.68 9.11
C HIS A 213 16.64 2.16 8.96
N ASP A 214 17.88 1.74 8.82
CA ASP A 214 18.28 0.33 8.76
C ASP A 214 17.61 -0.48 7.64
N ASN A 215 17.05 0.16 6.61
CA ASN A 215 16.44 -0.51 5.47
C ASN A 215 17.52 -1.07 4.53
N GLU A 216 17.33 -2.30 4.06
CA GLU A 216 18.33 -2.97 3.21
C GLU A 216 18.36 -2.40 1.79
N GLY A 217 17.24 -1.99 1.22
CA GLY A 217 17.14 -1.42 -0.13
C GLY A 217 17.35 0.10 -0.20
N GLY A 218 17.39 0.78 0.94
CA GLY A 218 17.66 2.21 1.00
C GLY A 218 16.57 3.04 1.67
N PHE A 219 16.78 4.35 1.63
CA PHE A 219 15.84 5.31 2.21
C PHE A 219 14.59 5.46 1.37
N MET A 220 14.78 5.82 0.10
CA MET A 220 13.68 6.27 -0.73
C MET A 220 13.86 5.96 -2.20
N LEU A 221 12.77 5.50 -2.82
CA LEU A 221 12.61 5.37 -4.26
C LEU A 221 11.64 6.44 -4.78
N ILE A 222 11.96 7.06 -5.92
CA ILE A 222 11.01 7.77 -6.76
C ILE A 222 10.96 7.05 -8.10
N MET A 223 9.84 6.41 -8.38
CA MET A 223 9.64 5.64 -9.60
C MET A 223 8.92 6.48 -10.65
N ASN A 224 9.62 6.89 -11.69
CA ASN A 224 9.07 7.78 -12.72
C ASN A 224 9.00 7.10 -14.11
N TRP A 225 8.36 5.94 -14.19
CA TRP A 225 8.18 5.28 -15.48
C TRP A 225 7.06 5.90 -16.33
N TYR A 226 6.11 6.58 -15.71
CA TYR A 226 4.89 7.08 -16.36
C TYR A 226 4.61 8.55 -15.99
N GLU A 227 5.57 9.43 -16.27
CA GLU A 227 5.40 10.88 -16.15
C GLU A 227 4.85 11.36 -14.80
N GLN A 228 5.46 10.94 -13.72
CA GLN A 228 5.19 11.53 -12.41
C GLN A 228 5.62 12.99 -12.40
N THR A 229 4.71 13.89 -12.03
CA THR A 229 4.95 15.32 -12.01
C THR A 229 5.08 15.86 -10.58
N SER A 230 6.05 16.75 -10.40
CA SER A 230 6.21 17.58 -9.20
C SER A 230 6.22 16.84 -7.85
N PRO A 231 6.93 15.71 -7.70
CA PRO A 231 7.12 15.12 -6.38
C PRO A 231 7.96 16.05 -5.50
N THR A 232 7.61 16.15 -4.23
CA THR A 232 8.38 16.93 -3.25
C THR A 232 8.86 16.04 -2.12
N VAL A 233 10.19 16.00 -1.91
CA VAL A 233 10.82 15.30 -0.80
C VAL A 233 11.59 16.30 0.04
N ARG A 234 11.26 16.44 1.32
CA ARG A 234 11.93 17.40 2.21
C ARG A 234 11.85 17.00 3.68
N TYR A 235 12.79 17.45 4.47
CA TYR A 235 12.78 17.34 5.92
C TYR A 235 12.66 15.90 6.46
N ASN A 236 13.14 14.92 5.72
CA ASN A 236 13.19 13.53 6.19
C ASN A 236 14.56 13.24 6.79
N ILE A 237 14.61 12.25 7.65
CA ILE A 237 15.85 11.72 8.24
C ILE A 237 16.05 10.31 7.72
N SER A 238 17.23 10.03 7.20
CA SER A 238 17.68 8.68 6.85
C SER A 238 18.90 8.32 7.68
N GLN A 239 18.88 7.16 8.32
CA GLN A 239 19.94 6.67 9.17
C GLN A 239 20.23 5.20 8.90
N ASN A 240 21.49 4.86 8.60
CA ASN A 240 21.91 3.49 8.36
C ASN A 240 21.14 2.76 7.24
N ASP A 241 20.41 3.44 6.40
CA ASP A 241 19.80 2.86 5.21
C ASP A 241 20.91 2.41 4.25
N LYS A 242 20.74 1.24 3.63
CA LYS A 242 21.77 0.59 2.81
C LYS A 242 21.45 0.70 1.32
N ASP A 243 22.27 0.05 0.50
CA ASP A 243 22.15 -0.03 -0.97
C ASP A 243 21.94 1.35 -1.62
N LYS A 244 20.81 1.59 -2.21
CA LYS A 244 20.49 2.84 -2.90
C LYS A 244 19.80 3.81 -1.94
N ILE A 245 20.55 4.59 -1.19
CA ILE A 245 20.00 5.49 -0.19
C ILE A 245 18.87 6.36 -0.76
N PHE A 246 19.07 6.93 -1.95
CA PHE A 246 18.06 7.67 -2.70
C PHE A 246 18.08 7.24 -4.16
N GLU A 247 17.00 6.66 -4.65
CA GLU A 247 16.90 6.17 -6.02
C GLU A 247 15.87 6.96 -6.83
N LEU A 248 16.31 7.46 -7.99
CA LEU A 248 15.43 8.01 -9.02
C LEU A 248 15.39 7.01 -10.16
N ALA A 249 14.39 6.16 -10.19
CA ALA A 249 14.22 5.18 -11.23
C ALA A 249 13.36 5.73 -12.36
N ARG A 250 13.92 5.73 -13.59
CA ARG A 250 13.22 6.13 -14.79
C ARG A 250 13.18 4.98 -15.78
N GLY A 251 11.98 4.58 -16.16
CA GLY A 251 11.78 3.75 -17.35
C GLY A 251 12.09 4.56 -18.61
N GLY A 252 12.79 3.93 -19.57
CA GLY A 252 13.10 4.53 -20.84
C GLY A 252 11.90 4.70 -21.77
#